data_3d484b6914e672aba06512ecf5317110
#
_entry.id   3d484b6914e672aba06512ecf5317110
#
_cell.length_a   1.000
_cell.length_b   1.000
_cell.length_c   1.000
_cell.angle_alpha   90.00
_cell.angle_beta   90.00
_cell.angle_gamma   90.00
#
_symmetry.space_group_name_H-M   'P 1'
#
loop_
_entity.id
_entity.type
_entity.pdbx_description
1 polymer ?
#
loop_
_entity_poly.entity_id
_entity_poly.type
_entity_poly.pdbx_seq_one_letter_code
_entity_poly.pdbx_strand_id
1 'polypeptide(L)'
;MTKTTDSIEKKVLLHAPLSRVWRAISDSSEFGSWFGVTFEGPFVAGAPLRGAITGTKVDPEVAKLQKPHEGKPFNIQVEQMEPERLFSFRWHPYAIEPGMDYSSEPTTLVTFQLDETPEGVQLTLTESGFDQIPLERRAKAFAANEGGWSHQMVLISKYLANADQAH
;
A
#
# COMPACT_ATOMS: atom_id res chain seq x y z
N MET A 1 2.22 -8.07 28.22
CA MET A 1 2.67 -7.10 27.21
C MET A 1 1.47 -6.43 26.56
N THR A 2 1.48 -5.14 26.54
CA THR A 2 0.38 -4.38 25.95
C THR A 2 0.50 -4.36 24.44
N LYS A 3 -0.57 -4.73 23.76
CA LYS A 3 -0.61 -4.63 22.32
C LYS A 3 -0.66 -3.16 21.92
N THR A 4 0.30 -2.72 21.13
CA THR A 4 0.36 -1.34 20.68
C THR A 4 -0.54 -1.12 19.46
N THR A 5 -1.10 0.10 19.36
CA THR A 5 -1.81 0.56 18.15
C THR A 5 -0.91 1.41 17.27
N ASP A 6 0.42 1.35 17.50
CA ASP A 6 1.38 2.11 16.73
C ASP A 6 1.60 1.54 15.34
N SER A 7 1.48 0.22 15.17
CA SER A 7 1.77 -0.39 13.88
C SER A 7 0.75 -1.45 13.49
N ILE A 8 0.60 -1.61 12.17
CA ILE A 8 -0.18 -2.66 11.53
C ILE A 8 0.80 -3.61 10.87
N GLU A 9 0.58 -4.92 11.01
CA GLU A 9 1.36 -5.93 10.29
C GLU A 9 0.43 -6.91 9.61
N LYS A 10 0.64 -7.14 8.31
CA LYS A 10 -0.11 -8.12 7.52
C LYS A 10 0.88 -8.99 6.76
N LYS A 11 0.58 -10.27 6.66
CA LYS A 11 1.41 -11.23 5.92
C LYS A 11 0.56 -11.99 4.93
N VAL A 12 1.11 -12.24 3.75
CA VAL A 12 0.45 -13.05 2.74
C VAL A 12 1.50 -13.86 1.98
N LEU A 13 1.19 -15.11 1.67
CA LEU A 13 2.05 -15.95 0.84
C LEU A 13 1.61 -15.80 -0.62
N LEU A 14 2.52 -15.35 -1.47
CA LEU A 14 2.27 -15.11 -2.88
C LEU A 14 2.90 -16.23 -3.72
N HIS A 15 2.10 -16.85 -4.57
CA HIS A 15 2.54 -17.98 -5.40
C HIS A 15 3.05 -17.47 -6.75
N ALA A 16 4.18 -16.79 -6.72
CA ALA A 16 4.83 -16.24 -7.90
C ALA A 16 6.33 -16.12 -7.65
N PRO A 17 7.15 -16.07 -8.70
CA PRO A 17 8.60 -15.89 -8.52
C PRO A 17 8.91 -14.54 -7.86
N LEU A 18 10.02 -14.50 -7.13
CA LEU A 18 10.43 -13.30 -6.39
C LEU A 18 10.55 -12.07 -7.29
N SER A 19 11.14 -12.21 -8.47
CA SER A 19 11.26 -11.09 -9.41
C SER A 19 9.89 -10.57 -9.87
N ARG A 20 8.91 -11.45 -10.01
CA ARG A 20 7.56 -11.08 -10.43
C ARG A 20 6.84 -10.31 -9.30
N VAL A 21 6.97 -10.80 -8.06
CA VAL A 21 6.41 -10.12 -6.90
C VAL A 21 7.05 -8.74 -6.72
N TRP A 22 8.37 -8.67 -6.85
CA TRP A 22 9.08 -7.39 -6.75
C TRP A 22 8.55 -6.38 -7.75
N ARG A 23 8.33 -6.79 -8.99
CA ARG A 23 7.81 -5.89 -10.02
C ARG A 23 6.42 -5.37 -9.68
N ALA A 24 5.58 -6.23 -9.08
CA ALA A 24 4.21 -5.82 -8.69
C ALA A 24 4.20 -4.71 -7.64
N ILE A 25 5.24 -4.62 -6.79
CA ILE A 25 5.30 -3.59 -5.76
C ILE A 25 6.23 -2.43 -6.11
N SER A 26 7.18 -2.63 -7.00
CA SER A 26 8.20 -1.61 -7.32
C SER A 26 7.93 -0.84 -8.61
N ASP A 27 7.07 -1.36 -9.47
CA ASP A 27 6.65 -0.68 -10.69
C ASP A 27 5.37 0.09 -10.39
N SER A 28 5.38 1.42 -10.56
CA SER A 28 4.24 2.25 -10.17
C SER A 28 2.97 1.95 -10.97
N SER A 29 3.09 1.53 -12.23
CA SER A 29 1.93 1.14 -13.04
C SER A 29 1.31 -0.16 -12.53
N GLU A 30 2.14 -1.16 -12.23
CA GLU A 30 1.64 -2.43 -11.71
C GLU A 30 1.06 -2.27 -10.32
N PHE A 31 1.78 -1.58 -9.44
CA PHE A 31 1.29 -1.29 -8.10
C PHE A 31 -0.08 -0.60 -8.16
N GLY A 32 -0.19 0.42 -8.99
CA GLY A 32 -1.43 1.17 -9.15
C GLY A 32 -2.58 0.33 -9.65
N SER A 33 -2.32 -0.64 -10.53
CA SER A 33 -3.35 -1.52 -11.08
C SER A 33 -4.05 -2.33 -10.00
N TRP A 34 -3.31 -2.93 -9.09
CA TRP A 34 -3.95 -3.72 -8.04
C TRP A 34 -4.38 -2.87 -6.84
N PHE A 35 -3.61 -1.84 -6.51
CA PHE A 35 -3.89 -0.99 -5.35
C PHE A 35 -5.08 -0.05 -5.59
N GLY A 36 -5.24 0.43 -6.81
CA GLY A 36 -6.33 1.33 -7.16
C GLY A 36 -5.92 2.79 -7.25
N VAL A 37 -4.69 3.06 -7.68
CA VAL A 37 -4.13 4.41 -7.80
C VAL A 37 -3.41 4.55 -9.12
N THR A 38 -3.46 5.74 -9.72
CA THR A 38 -2.63 6.06 -10.89
C THR A 38 -1.58 7.07 -10.45
N PHE A 39 -0.31 6.75 -10.63
CA PHE A 39 0.81 7.63 -10.28
C PHE A 39 1.29 8.41 -11.51
N GLU A 40 1.86 9.59 -11.25
CA GLU A 40 2.35 10.48 -12.32
C GLU A 40 3.72 10.11 -12.86
N GLY A 41 4.38 9.11 -12.29
CA GLY A 41 5.72 8.68 -12.72
C GLY A 41 6.17 7.43 -11.99
N PRO A 42 7.43 7.05 -12.16
CA PRO A 42 7.99 5.87 -11.50
C PRO A 42 8.30 6.14 -10.03
N PHE A 43 8.42 5.06 -9.26
CA PHE A 43 8.92 5.14 -7.89
C PHE A 43 10.45 5.37 -7.94
N VAL A 44 10.91 6.38 -7.22
CA VAL A 44 12.34 6.68 -7.11
C VAL A 44 12.68 6.88 -5.63
N ALA A 45 13.62 6.11 -5.12
CA ALA A 45 14.01 6.19 -3.70
C ALA A 45 14.41 7.61 -3.35
N GLY A 46 13.86 8.12 -2.25
CA GLY A 46 14.12 9.47 -1.76
C GLY A 46 13.27 10.56 -2.42
N ALA A 47 12.41 10.22 -3.37
CA ALA A 47 11.64 11.23 -4.11
C ALA A 47 10.15 11.20 -3.77
N PRO A 48 9.48 12.37 -3.77
CA PRO A 48 8.02 12.40 -3.66
C PRO A 48 7.39 12.00 -4.99
N LEU A 49 6.17 11.46 -4.90
CA LEU A 49 5.42 11.08 -6.10
C LEU A 49 3.93 11.35 -5.87
N ARG A 50 3.30 11.98 -6.85
CA ARG A 50 1.88 12.25 -6.83
C ARG A 50 1.10 11.19 -7.55
N GLY A 51 -0.10 10.90 -7.04
CA GLY A 51 -1.03 10.00 -7.68
C GLY A 51 -2.46 10.41 -7.36
N ALA A 52 -3.40 9.67 -7.92
CA ALA A 52 -4.83 9.87 -7.66
C ALA A 52 -5.52 8.50 -7.56
N ILE A 53 -6.52 8.43 -6.71
CA ILE A 53 -7.30 7.19 -6.55
C ILE A 53 -8.11 6.97 -7.82
N THR A 54 -7.99 5.79 -8.43
CA THR A 54 -8.69 5.44 -9.67
C THR A 54 -9.46 4.13 -9.57
N GLY A 55 -9.30 3.40 -8.46
CA GLY A 55 -9.95 2.11 -8.26
C GLY A 55 -9.13 0.94 -8.81
N THR A 56 -9.18 -0.17 -8.09
CA THR A 56 -8.47 -1.38 -8.49
C THR A 56 -9.07 -1.96 -9.76
N LYS A 57 -8.22 -2.55 -10.60
CA LYS A 57 -8.63 -3.25 -11.82
C LYS A 57 -8.78 -4.75 -11.59
N VAL A 58 -8.54 -5.22 -10.39
CA VAL A 58 -8.45 -6.64 -10.07
C VAL A 58 -9.74 -7.20 -9.50
N ASP A 59 -10.48 -6.38 -8.75
CA ASP A 59 -11.65 -6.84 -8.00
C ASP A 59 -12.78 -5.80 -8.09
N PRO A 60 -13.89 -6.12 -8.79
CA PRO A 60 -14.99 -5.18 -8.95
C PRO A 60 -15.65 -4.75 -7.64
N GLU A 61 -15.69 -5.63 -6.65
CA GLU A 61 -16.31 -5.32 -5.37
C GLU A 61 -15.48 -4.28 -4.59
N VAL A 62 -14.16 -4.46 -4.59
CA VAL A 62 -13.27 -3.47 -3.95
C VAL A 62 -13.28 -2.17 -4.74
N ALA A 63 -13.33 -2.23 -6.07
CA ALA A 63 -13.41 -1.06 -6.91
C ALA A 63 -14.63 -0.20 -6.57
N LYS A 64 -15.76 -0.84 -6.26
CA LYS A 64 -16.97 -0.14 -5.82
C LYS A 64 -16.76 0.60 -4.52
N LEU A 65 -16.01 0.01 -3.58
CA LEU A 65 -15.70 0.65 -2.31
C LEU A 65 -14.76 1.84 -2.50
N GLN A 66 -13.92 1.80 -3.51
CA GLN A 66 -12.98 2.88 -3.81
C GLN A 66 -13.59 4.02 -4.62
N LYS A 67 -14.70 3.77 -5.32
CA LYS A 67 -15.31 4.73 -6.23
C LYS A 67 -15.64 6.08 -5.60
N PRO A 68 -16.17 6.17 -4.37
CA PRO A 68 -16.44 7.47 -3.74
C PRO A 68 -15.19 8.32 -3.54
N HIS A 69 -14.01 7.72 -3.58
CA HIS A 69 -12.73 8.40 -3.39
C HIS A 69 -11.99 8.67 -4.69
N GLU A 70 -12.57 8.28 -5.83
CA GLU A 70 -11.95 8.44 -7.14
C GLU A 70 -11.58 9.89 -7.40
N GLY A 71 -10.35 10.10 -7.88
CA GLY A 71 -9.82 11.43 -8.15
C GLY A 71 -9.16 12.11 -6.96
N LYS A 72 -9.31 11.56 -5.74
CA LYS A 72 -8.65 12.14 -4.57
C LYS A 72 -7.14 11.97 -4.66
N PRO A 73 -6.36 12.95 -4.18
CA PRO A 73 -4.90 12.84 -4.20
C PRO A 73 -4.40 11.66 -3.39
N PHE A 74 -3.38 11.00 -3.92
CA PHE A 74 -2.70 9.90 -3.26
C PHE A 74 -1.19 10.14 -3.40
N ASN A 75 -0.64 10.94 -2.49
CA ASN A 75 0.74 11.39 -2.57
C ASN A 75 1.60 10.61 -1.59
N ILE A 76 2.77 10.19 -2.03
CA ILE A 76 3.70 9.43 -1.19
C ILE A 76 5.09 10.02 -1.30
N GLN A 77 5.93 9.68 -0.31
CA GLN A 77 7.36 9.94 -0.30
C GLN A 77 8.06 8.59 -0.30
N VAL A 78 8.66 8.20 -1.42
CA VAL A 78 9.37 6.92 -1.49
C VAL A 78 10.62 7.00 -0.61
N GLU A 79 10.80 6.00 0.26
CA GLU A 79 11.94 5.97 1.19
C GLU A 79 13.04 5.04 0.69
N GLN A 80 12.74 3.74 0.59
CA GLN A 80 13.73 2.72 0.25
C GLN A 80 13.25 1.81 -0.86
N MET A 81 14.15 1.40 -1.73
CA MET A 81 13.90 0.41 -2.77
C MET A 81 15.12 -0.49 -2.83
N GLU A 82 15.04 -1.66 -2.18
CA GLU A 82 16.09 -2.68 -2.23
C GLU A 82 15.58 -3.82 -3.11
N PRO A 83 16.11 -3.99 -4.31
CA PRO A 83 15.54 -4.93 -5.28
C PRO A 83 15.30 -6.32 -4.70
N GLU A 84 14.08 -6.82 -4.93
CA GLU A 84 13.62 -8.15 -4.54
C GLU A 84 13.59 -8.38 -3.02
N ARG A 85 13.67 -7.32 -2.23
CA ARG A 85 13.75 -7.44 -0.79
C ARG A 85 12.83 -6.47 -0.04
N LEU A 86 12.88 -5.17 -0.37
CA LEU A 86 12.19 -4.17 0.43
C LEU A 86 11.81 -2.94 -0.38
N PHE A 87 10.54 -2.49 -0.21
CA PHE A 87 10.05 -1.23 -0.74
C PHE A 87 9.30 -0.51 0.37
N SER A 88 9.64 0.75 0.63
CA SER A 88 8.96 1.52 1.66
C SER A 88 8.68 2.95 1.21
N PHE A 89 7.59 3.50 1.76
CA PHE A 89 7.21 4.89 1.50
C PHE A 89 6.50 5.48 2.71
N ARG A 90 6.44 6.82 2.73
CA ARG A 90 5.68 7.56 3.74
C ARG A 90 4.49 8.22 3.10
N TRP A 91 3.40 8.29 3.85
CA TRP A 91 2.19 8.97 3.41
C TRP A 91 1.43 9.50 4.63
N HIS A 92 0.34 10.25 4.38
CA HIS A 92 -0.58 10.66 5.43
C HIS A 92 -1.72 9.64 5.49
N PRO A 93 -1.82 8.84 6.56
CA PRO A 93 -2.82 7.76 6.61
C PRO A 93 -4.23 8.35 6.73
N TYR A 94 -5.18 7.74 6.01
CA TYR A 94 -6.60 8.12 6.02
C TYR A 94 -6.80 9.62 5.76
N ALA A 95 -6.07 10.18 4.82
CA ALA A 95 -6.12 11.61 4.50
C ALA A 95 -7.14 11.85 3.39
N ILE A 96 -8.42 11.66 3.70
CA ILE A 96 -9.49 11.65 2.70
C ILE A 96 -10.58 12.69 2.92
N GLU A 97 -10.52 13.48 3.99
CA GLU A 97 -11.57 14.48 4.26
C GLU A 97 -11.42 15.70 3.37
N PRO A 98 -12.49 16.10 2.63
CA PRO A 98 -12.40 17.25 1.75
C PRO A 98 -12.09 18.54 2.53
N GLY A 99 -11.26 19.39 1.93
CA GLY A 99 -10.94 20.69 2.50
C GLY A 99 -9.96 20.67 3.64
N MET A 100 -9.46 19.50 4.03
CA MET A 100 -8.49 19.38 5.10
C MET A 100 -7.07 19.25 4.54
N ASP A 101 -6.15 20.08 5.06
CA ASP A 101 -4.76 20.04 4.67
C ASP A 101 -3.98 19.15 5.64
N TYR A 102 -3.50 18.00 5.14
CA TYR A 102 -2.76 17.04 5.94
C TYR A 102 -1.24 17.23 5.89
N SER A 103 -0.76 18.19 5.11
CA SER A 103 0.68 18.35 4.85
C SER A 103 1.51 18.64 6.10
N SER A 104 0.89 19.22 7.14
CA SER A 104 1.56 19.50 8.40
C SER A 104 1.52 18.35 9.40
N GLU A 105 0.76 17.30 9.10
CA GLU A 105 0.68 16.16 10.01
C GLU A 105 1.87 15.21 9.80
N PRO A 106 2.27 14.48 10.86
CA PRO A 106 3.26 13.41 10.69
C PRO A 106 2.75 12.34 9.73
N THR A 107 3.68 11.67 9.07
CA THR A 107 3.37 10.56 8.18
C THR A 107 3.57 9.23 8.90
N THR A 108 2.94 8.17 8.38
CA THR A 108 3.29 6.81 8.76
C THR A 108 4.23 6.24 7.71
N LEU A 109 5.02 5.22 8.11
CA LEU A 109 5.92 4.51 7.21
C LEU A 109 5.30 3.18 6.83
N VAL A 110 5.15 2.96 5.53
CA VAL A 110 4.66 1.69 4.97
C VAL A 110 5.86 0.93 4.41
N THR A 111 6.03 -0.32 4.83
CA THR A 111 7.13 -1.17 4.38
C THR A 111 6.59 -2.48 3.82
N PHE A 112 7.01 -2.81 2.60
CA PHE A 112 6.74 -4.11 1.97
C PHE A 112 8.05 -4.88 1.99
N GLN A 113 8.09 -6.00 2.71
CA GLN A 113 9.26 -6.84 2.80
C GLN A 113 9.00 -8.20 2.18
N LEU A 114 9.92 -8.69 1.36
CA LEU A 114 9.77 -9.96 0.65
C LEU A 114 10.75 -10.98 1.19
N ASP A 115 10.23 -12.18 1.48
CA ASP A 115 11.04 -13.31 1.94
C ASP A 115 10.69 -14.53 1.09
N GLU A 116 11.67 -15.07 0.38
CA GLU A 116 11.46 -16.25 -0.44
C GLU A 116 11.36 -17.50 0.42
N THR A 117 10.36 -18.34 0.14
CA THR A 117 10.11 -19.58 0.86
C THR A 117 9.97 -20.74 -0.12
N PRO A 118 9.98 -22.00 0.35
CA PRO A 118 9.77 -23.14 -0.54
C PRO A 118 8.41 -23.13 -1.25
N GLU A 119 7.41 -22.49 -0.69
CA GLU A 119 6.05 -22.44 -1.25
C GLU A 119 5.79 -21.20 -2.11
N GLY A 120 6.67 -20.20 -2.06
CA GLY A 120 6.48 -18.93 -2.78
C GLY A 120 7.18 -17.78 -2.08
N VAL A 121 6.61 -16.58 -2.18
CA VAL A 121 7.19 -15.39 -1.56
C VAL A 121 6.26 -14.91 -0.45
N GLN A 122 6.78 -14.80 0.76
CA GLN A 122 6.02 -14.20 1.85
C GLN A 122 6.20 -12.69 1.79
N LEU A 123 5.08 -11.98 1.62
CA LEU A 123 5.06 -10.52 1.71
C LEU A 123 4.64 -10.14 3.11
N THR A 124 5.47 -9.36 3.79
CA THR A 124 5.13 -8.77 5.08
C THR A 124 4.95 -7.28 4.87
N LEU A 125 3.74 -6.80 5.13
CA LEU A 125 3.43 -5.38 5.10
C LEU A 125 3.41 -4.84 6.52
N THR A 126 4.07 -3.72 6.76
CA THR A 126 4.03 -3.03 8.04
C THR A 126 3.73 -1.55 7.80
N GLU A 127 2.79 -1.01 8.56
CA GLU A 127 2.60 0.45 8.61
C GLU A 127 2.79 0.88 10.06
N SER A 128 3.75 1.78 10.30
CA SER A 128 4.15 2.19 11.66
C SER A 128 4.14 3.70 11.80
N GLY A 129 4.08 4.18 13.05
CA GLY A 129 4.11 5.60 13.34
C GLY A 129 2.75 6.21 13.66
N PHE A 130 1.74 5.38 13.90
CA PHE A 130 0.40 5.90 14.23
C PHE A 130 0.38 6.69 15.55
N ASP A 131 1.31 6.44 16.45
CA ASP A 131 1.42 7.18 17.71
C ASP A 131 1.79 8.65 17.49
N GLN A 132 2.28 9.01 16.30
CA GLN A 132 2.58 10.39 15.92
C GLN A 132 1.38 11.12 15.32
N ILE A 133 0.34 10.39 14.93
CA ILE A 133 -0.86 11.00 14.34
C ILE A 133 -1.67 11.69 15.44
N PRO A 134 -2.27 12.86 15.16
CA PRO A 134 -3.10 13.54 16.17
C PRO A 134 -4.12 12.61 16.81
N LEU A 135 -4.25 12.70 18.14
CA LEU A 135 -5.05 11.75 18.91
C LEU A 135 -6.48 11.63 18.42
N GLU A 136 -7.08 12.72 18.01
CA GLU A 136 -8.47 12.74 17.52
C GLU A 136 -8.68 11.99 16.23
N ARG A 137 -7.60 11.75 15.46
CA ARG A 137 -7.65 11.00 14.20
C ARG A 137 -7.05 9.60 14.31
N ARG A 138 -6.22 9.38 15.32
CA ARG A 138 -5.36 8.18 15.40
C ARG A 138 -6.14 6.88 15.34
N ALA A 139 -7.15 6.72 16.17
CA ALA A 139 -7.92 5.48 16.21
C ALA A 139 -8.64 5.21 14.90
N LYS A 140 -9.21 6.26 14.31
CA LYS A 140 -9.94 6.16 13.05
C LYS A 140 -9.02 5.83 11.89
N ALA A 141 -7.86 6.50 11.82
CA ALA A 141 -6.87 6.24 10.78
C ALA A 141 -6.32 4.81 10.91
N PHE A 142 -6.02 4.38 12.13
CA PHE A 142 -5.53 3.01 12.37
C PHE A 142 -6.56 1.97 11.93
N ALA A 143 -7.81 2.11 12.36
CA ALA A 143 -8.86 1.15 12.03
C ALA A 143 -9.14 1.09 10.53
N ALA A 144 -9.19 2.25 9.87
CA ALA A 144 -9.43 2.32 8.43
C ALA A 144 -8.29 1.66 7.64
N ASN A 145 -7.05 1.92 8.02
CA ASN A 145 -5.90 1.35 7.32
C ASN A 145 -5.74 -0.13 7.61
N GLU A 146 -6.03 -0.57 8.83
CA GLU A 146 -5.98 -1.99 9.19
C GLU A 146 -6.92 -2.81 8.29
N GLY A 147 -8.16 -2.37 8.13
CA GLY A 147 -9.11 -3.01 7.23
C GLY A 147 -8.73 -2.87 5.77
N GLY A 148 -8.24 -1.69 5.38
CA GLY A 148 -7.79 -1.42 4.01
C GLY A 148 -6.64 -2.33 3.60
N TRP A 149 -5.66 -2.53 4.47
CA TRP A 149 -4.54 -3.42 4.16
C TRP A 149 -4.97 -4.88 4.02
N SER A 150 -5.96 -5.32 4.78
CA SER A 150 -6.52 -6.67 4.60
C SER A 150 -7.06 -6.85 3.18
N HIS A 151 -7.76 -5.86 2.64
CA HIS A 151 -8.24 -5.87 1.26
C HIS A 151 -7.07 -5.84 0.26
N GLN A 152 -6.07 -5.02 0.52
CA GLN A 152 -4.94 -4.88 -0.41
C GLN A 152 -4.11 -6.17 -0.52
N MET A 153 -3.99 -6.93 0.56
CA MET A 153 -3.29 -8.22 0.52
C MET A 153 -4.01 -9.22 -0.39
N VAL A 154 -5.34 -9.19 -0.39
CA VAL A 154 -6.13 -10.01 -1.31
C VAL A 154 -5.96 -9.53 -2.76
N LEU A 155 -5.93 -8.21 -2.97
CA LEU A 155 -5.79 -7.65 -4.31
C LEU A 155 -4.47 -8.00 -4.98
N ILE A 156 -3.36 -7.94 -4.24
CA ILE A 156 -2.05 -8.29 -4.83
C ILE A 156 -2.01 -9.77 -5.17
N SER A 157 -2.61 -10.63 -4.33
CA SER A 157 -2.69 -12.07 -4.62
C SER A 157 -3.45 -12.35 -5.90
N LYS A 158 -4.59 -11.68 -6.07
CA LYS A 158 -5.42 -11.82 -7.28
C LYS A 158 -4.69 -11.29 -8.52
N TYR A 159 -4.01 -10.17 -8.37
CA TYR A 159 -3.26 -9.58 -9.47
C TYR A 159 -2.19 -10.53 -10.00
N LEU A 160 -1.42 -11.13 -9.10
CA LEU A 160 -0.36 -12.05 -9.49
C LEU A 160 -0.91 -13.33 -10.11
N ALA A 161 -2.02 -13.85 -9.58
CA ALA A 161 -2.66 -15.04 -10.14
C ALA A 161 -3.17 -14.77 -11.55
N ASN A 162 -3.77 -13.61 -11.79
CA ASN A 162 -4.29 -13.26 -13.12
C ASN A 162 -3.16 -12.99 -14.12
N ALA A 163 -2.08 -12.36 -13.67
CA ALA A 163 -0.93 -12.08 -14.51
C ALA A 163 -0.27 -13.36 -15.01
N ASP A 164 -0.18 -14.39 -14.15
CA ASP A 164 0.36 -15.68 -14.55
C ASP A 164 -0.50 -16.35 -15.60
N GLN A 165 -1.80 -16.19 -15.53
CA GLN A 165 -2.74 -16.78 -16.49
C GLN A 165 -2.74 -16.03 -17.84
N ALA A 166 -2.27 -14.78 -17.86
CA ALA A 166 -2.26 -13.96 -19.06
C ALA A 166 -1.09 -14.28 -20.01
N HIS A 167 -0.20 -15.16 -19.62
CA HIS A 167 0.96 -15.54 -20.44
C HIS A 167 0.76 -16.81 -21.22
#